data_84114148139e1067d0fcacdb0ef207be
#
_entry.id   84114148139e1067d0fcacdb0ef207be
#
_cell.length_a   1.000
_cell.length_b   1.000
_cell.length_c   1.000
_cell.angle_alpha   90.00
_cell.angle_beta   90.00
_cell.angle_gamma   90.00
#
_symmetry.space_group_name_H-M   'P 1'
#
loop_
_entity.id
_entity.type
_entity.pdbx_description
1 polymer ?
#
loop_
_entity_poly.entity_id
_entity_poly.type
_entity_poly.pdbx_seq_one_letter_code
_entity_poly.pdbx_strand_id
1 'polypeptide(L)'
;MATKSEPARQLDEVLAELRPTLKQHGFRVRARAFNRTTSDGLTQVVQFQLGSFQPPGTQEIPGLRANLYGLFTVNLGVYVPEVARSGAGEAGSFVPEYCCCIRTRLGYVGPENEDVWWEARADQSLVADLGERLDRDGFPFLERFATRDAIVAELGSVERQGIGSTPSRITCAIILAKRGRHAEARDLLTAQADETLNPHHAEYVRQLAERLGVGSLGL
;
A
#
# COMPACT_ATOMS: atom_id res chain seq x y z
N MET A 1 20.96 20.58 14.37
CA MET A 1 19.84 19.96 13.66
C MET A 1 20.06 20.18 12.17
N ALA A 2 19.98 19.11 11.34
CA ALA A 2 20.10 19.28 9.90
C ALA A 2 18.90 20.09 9.36
N THR A 3 19.16 21.09 8.54
CA THR A 3 18.13 21.91 7.92
C THR A 3 17.40 21.06 6.86
N LYS A 4 16.06 21.04 6.88
CA LYS A 4 15.28 20.37 5.84
C LYS A 4 15.59 20.95 4.46
N SER A 5 15.65 20.10 3.44
CA SER A 5 15.79 20.56 2.04
C SER A 5 14.58 21.39 1.61
N GLU A 6 14.75 22.22 0.58
CA GLU A 6 13.66 23.04 0.04
C GLU A 6 12.45 22.19 -0.39
N PRO A 7 12.60 21.11 -1.19
CA PRO A 7 11.45 20.27 -1.54
C PRO A 7 10.76 19.66 -0.31
N ALA A 8 11.52 19.37 0.75
CA ALA A 8 10.93 18.83 1.98
C ALA A 8 10.07 19.87 2.72
N ARG A 9 10.45 21.15 2.69
CA ARG A 9 9.65 22.24 3.28
C ARG A 9 8.39 22.50 2.47
N GLN A 10 8.53 22.59 1.14
CA GLN A 10 7.41 22.79 0.22
C GLN A 10 6.35 21.68 0.35
N LEU A 11 6.79 20.43 0.41
CA LEU A 11 5.85 19.31 0.63
C LEU A 11 5.17 19.39 2.00
N ASP A 12 5.89 19.79 3.06
CA ASP A 12 5.30 19.93 4.38
C ASP A 12 4.23 21.06 4.41
N GLU A 13 4.38 22.13 3.61
CA GLU A 13 3.38 23.18 3.41
C GLU A 13 2.14 22.64 2.67
N VAL A 14 2.32 21.93 1.55
CA VAL A 14 1.21 21.23 0.86
C VAL A 14 0.44 20.33 1.81
N LEU A 15 1.16 19.57 2.65
CA LEU A 15 0.52 18.68 3.63
C LEU A 15 -0.22 19.43 4.72
N ALA A 16 0.25 20.63 5.11
CA ALA A 16 -0.47 21.45 6.08
C ALA A 16 -1.86 21.83 5.58
N GLU A 17 -1.98 22.17 4.29
CA GLU A 17 -3.26 22.50 3.64
C GLU A 17 -4.18 21.27 3.43
N LEU A 18 -3.61 20.08 3.13
CA LEU A 18 -4.39 18.85 2.95
C LEU A 18 -4.85 18.21 4.27
N ARG A 19 -4.22 18.52 5.40
CA ARG A 19 -4.55 17.95 6.71
C ARG A 19 -6.02 18.07 7.12
N PRO A 20 -6.70 19.21 6.94
CA PRO A 20 -8.11 19.33 7.28
C PRO A 20 -8.98 18.30 6.53
N THR A 21 -8.79 18.16 5.22
CA THR A 21 -9.51 17.18 4.39
C THR A 21 -9.25 15.76 4.86
N LEU A 22 -7.99 15.34 4.99
CA LEU A 22 -7.63 14.02 5.49
C LEU A 22 -8.19 13.75 6.90
N LYS A 23 -8.21 14.75 7.77
CA LYS A 23 -8.78 14.65 9.11
C LYS A 23 -10.31 14.48 9.07
N GLN A 24 -11.03 15.16 8.17
CA GLN A 24 -12.46 14.96 7.96
C GLN A 24 -12.78 13.54 7.53
N HIS A 25 -11.91 12.90 6.76
CA HIS A 25 -11.98 11.48 6.41
C HIS A 25 -11.49 10.52 7.51
N GLY A 26 -11.25 11.00 8.73
CA GLY A 26 -10.88 10.20 9.89
C GLY A 26 -9.39 9.81 9.98
N PHE A 27 -8.53 10.36 9.13
CA PHE A 27 -7.10 10.08 9.18
C PHE A 27 -6.40 10.85 10.30
N ARG A 28 -5.49 10.18 11.00
CA ARG A 28 -4.53 10.76 11.93
C ARG A 28 -3.17 10.85 11.26
N VAL A 29 -2.40 11.88 11.57
CA VAL A 29 -1.11 12.17 10.92
C VAL A 29 0.08 11.89 11.82
N ARG A 30 1.14 11.33 11.22
CA ARG A 30 2.50 11.30 11.78
C ARG A 30 3.49 11.55 10.64
N ALA A 31 4.22 12.65 10.72
CA ALA A 31 5.09 13.11 9.64
C ALA A 31 4.32 13.27 8.32
N ARG A 32 4.65 12.48 7.31
CA ARG A 32 4.05 12.47 5.96
C ARG A 32 3.13 11.26 5.71
N ALA A 33 2.83 10.50 6.73
CA ALA A 33 1.91 9.39 6.68
C ALA A 33 0.63 9.70 7.45
N PHE A 34 -0.48 9.22 6.93
CA PHE A 34 -1.82 9.38 7.48
C PHE A 34 -2.44 8.01 7.64
N ASN A 35 -2.95 7.69 8.82
CA ASN A 35 -3.56 6.40 9.13
C ASN A 35 -5.02 6.57 9.57
N ARG A 36 -5.88 5.70 9.07
CA ARG A 36 -7.28 5.56 9.51
C ARG A 36 -7.55 4.08 9.83
N THR A 37 -8.12 3.81 11.01
CA THR A 37 -8.54 2.46 11.38
C THR A 37 -9.97 2.23 10.94
N THR A 38 -10.24 1.14 10.23
CA THR A 38 -11.59 0.75 9.81
C THR A 38 -12.35 0.08 10.96
N SER A 39 -13.68 -0.08 10.82
CA SER A 39 -14.51 -0.82 11.79
C SER A 39 -14.10 -2.28 11.95
N ASP A 40 -13.47 -2.87 10.94
CA ASP A 40 -12.91 -4.25 10.96
C ASP A 40 -11.47 -4.31 11.52
N GLY A 41 -10.94 -3.20 12.05
CA GLY A 41 -9.61 -3.13 12.66
C GLY A 41 -8.44 -3.16 11.68
N LEU A 42 -8.69 -2.92 10.40
CA LEU A 42 -7.64 -2.72 9.40
C LEU A 42 -7.12 -1.28 9.49
N THR A 43 -5.89 -1.04 9.00
CA THR A 43 -5.37 0.33 8.91
C THR A 43 -5.21 0.72 7.45
N GLN A 44 -5.91 1.78 7.06
CA GLN A 44 -5.75 2.42 5.76
C GLN A 44 -4.70 3.51 5.87
N VAL A 45 -3.84 3.60 4.86
CA VAL A 45 -2.68 4.49 4.85
C VAL A 45 -2.67 5.34 3.60
N VAL A 46 -2.49 6.64 3.79
CA VAL A 46 -2.10 7.60 2.74
C VAL A 46 -0.73 8.12 3.12
N GLN A 47 0.28 7.96 2.27
CA GLN A 47 1.64 8.40 2.56
C GLN A 47 2.24 9.18 1.40
N PHE A 48 2.70 10.38 1.69
CA PHE A 48 3.40 11.24 0.74
C PHE A 48 4.90 10.94 0.79
N GLN A 49 5.43 10.46 -0.31
CA GLN A 49 6.82 10.05 -0.44
C GLN A 49 7.58 11.02 -1.33
N LEU A 50 8.54 11.73 -0.74
CA LEU A 50 9.46 12.57 -1.50
C LEU A 50 10.43 11.67 -2.30
N GLY A 51 10.74 12.08 -3.51
CA GLY A 51 11.73 11.42 -4.35
C GLY A 51 13.12 11.44 -3.73
N SER A 52 13.95 10.49 -4.10
CA SER A 52 15.28 10.33 -3.54
C SER A 52 16.19 11.49 -3.94
N PHE A 53 17.06 11.91 -3.01
CA PHE A 53 18.15 12.82 -3.30
C PHE A 53 19.07 12.20 -4.36
N GLN A 54 19.39 12.98 -5.38
CA GLN A 54 20.39 12.61 -6.38
C GLN A 54 21.72 13.26 -6.01
N PRO A 55 22.80 12.49 -5.80
CA PRO A 55 24.12 13.06 -5.55
C PRO A 55 24.56 13.97 -6.72
N PRO A 56 25.34 15.02 -6.46
CA PRO A 56 25.92 15.83 -7.52
C PRO A 56 26.65 14.97 -8.57
N GLY A 57 26.44 15.25 -9.84
CA GLY A 57 27.03 14.48 -10.95
C GLY A 57 26.28 13.20 -11.33
N THR A 58 25.15 12.88 -10.66
CA THR A 58 24.28 11.78 -11.09
C THR A 58 23.64 12.15 -12.44
N GLN A 59 23.87 11.31 -13.46
CA GLN A 59 23.24 11.45 -14.77
C GLN A 59 21.91 10.70 -14.81
N GLU A 60 20.92 11.32 -15.43
CA GLU A 60 19.72 10.61 -15.83
C GLU A 60 20.05 9.64 -16.95
N ILE A 61 19.51 8.43 -16.86
CA ILE A 61 19.61 7.44 -17.93
C ILE A 61 18.17 7.22 -18.41
N PRO A 62 17.78 7.73 -19.58
CA PRO A 62 16.44 7.57 -20.10
C PRO A 62 15.99 6.10 -20.08
N GLY A 63 14.80 5.85 -19.53
CA GLY A 63 14.24 4.50 -19.39
C GLY A 63 14.82 3.62 -18.27
N LEU A 64 15.91 4.04 -17.62
CA LEU A 64 16.57 3.28 -16.55
C LEU A 64 16.56 4.01 -15.20
N ARG A 65 16.74 5.33 -15.22
CA ARG A 65 16.88 6.12 -13.99
C ARG A 65 16.34 7.53 -14.19
N ALA A 66 15.16 7.80 -13.67
CA ALA A 66 14.59 9.14 -13.60
C ALA A 66 15.16 9.91 -12.39
N ASN A 67 15.40 11.22 -12.58
CA ASN A 67 15.70 12.11 -11.47
C ASN A 67 14.40 12.51 -10.77
N LEU A 68 14.17 11.99 -9.57
CA LEU A 68 12.99 12.26 -8.76
C LEU A 68 13.24 13.32 -7.68
N TYR A 69 14.40 14.00 -7.71
CA TYR A 69 14.70 15.05 -6.74
C TYR A 69 13.73 16.23 -6.91
N GLY A 70 13.11 16.63 -5.80
CA GLY A 70 12.10 17.71 -5.82
C GLY A 70 10.70 17.24 -6.21
N LEU A 71 10.54 15.98 -6.61
CA LEU A 71 9.25 15.37 -6.87
C LEU A 71 8.76 14.55 -5.69
N PHE A 72 7.45 14.35 -5.60
CA PHE A 72 6.83 13.43 -4.63
C PHE A 72 5.71 12.63 -5.29
N THR A 73 5.38 11.50 -4.67
CA THR A 73 4.21 10.70 -5.04
C THR A 73 3.35 10.40 -3.82
N VAL A 74 2.10 10.00 -4.04
CA VAL A 74 1.15 9.61 -2.99
C VAL A 74 0.93 8.11 -3.04
N ASN A 75 1.33 7.43 -1.98
CA ASN A 75 1.14 6.00 -1.81
C ASN A 75 -0.12 5.73 -0.99
N LEU A 76 -0.89 4.73 -1.39
CA LEU A 76 -2.07 4.23 -0.72
C LEU A 76 -1.82 2.80 -0.25
N GLY A 77 -2.28 2.45 0.94
CA GLY A 77 -2.08 1.10 1.46
C GLY A 77 -3.15 0.64 2.43
N VAL A 78 -3.31 -0.68 2.52
CA VAL A 78 -4.14 -1.32 3.54
C VAL A 78 -3.30 -2.33 4.30
N TYR A 79 -3.21 -2.13 5.60
CA TYR A 79 -2.50 -2.98 6.53
C TYR A 79 -3.47 -3.94 7.20
N VAL A 80 -3.14 -5.22 7.14
CA VAL A 80 -3.87 -6.31 7.78
C VAL A 80 -2.98 -6.92 8.87
N PRO A 81 -3.31 -6.74 10.16
CA PRO A 81 -2.41 -7.12 11.26
C PRO A 81 -1.97 -8.58 11.23
N GLU A 82 -2.88 -9.51 10.93
CA GLU A 82 -2.56 -10.95 10.89
C GLU A 82 -1.65 -11.32 9.71
N VAL A 83 -1.73 -10.59 8.59
CA VAL A 83 -0.82 -10.79 7.45
C VAL A 83 0.59 -10.33 7.84
N ALA A 84 0.71 -9.17 8.47
CA ALA A 84 2.00 -8.66 8.95
C ALA A 84 2.65 -9.63 9.97
N ARG A 85 1.89 -10.14 10.94
CA ARG A 85 2.38 -11.13 11.93
C ARG A 85 2.86 -12.43 11.30
N SER A 86 2.28 -12.81 10.18
CA SER A 86 2.66 -14.04 9.48
C SER A 86 3.96 -13.90 8.64
N GLY A 87 4.45 -12.66 8.43
CA GLY A 87 5.61 -12.35 7.60
C GLY A 87 6.60 -11.41 8.28
N ALA A 88 6.55 -10.12 7.96
CA ALA A 88 7.55 -9.12 8.36
C ALA A 88 7.48 -8.64 9.82
N GLY A 89 6.48 -9.10 10.58
CA GLY A 89 6.21 -8.64 11.95
C GLY A 89 5.21 -7.48 12.01
N GLU A 90 4.76 -7.15 13.22
CA GLU A 90 3.75 -6.10 13.42
C GLU A 90 4.37 -4.70 13.27
N ALA A 91 3.62 -3.81 12.62
CA ALA A 91 3.91 -2.40 12.67
C ALA A 91 3.60 -1.86 14.09
N GLY A 92 4.27 -0.78 14.48
CA GLY A 92 3.94 -0.06 15.72
C GLY A 92 2.55 0.59 15.67
N SER A 93 2.28 1.48 16.64
CA SER A 93 0.98 2.19 16.75
C SER A 93 0.63 3.06 15.54
N PHE A 94 1.58 3.29 14.66
CA PHE A 94 1.42 4.02 13.41
C PHE A 94 2.06 3.24 12.26
N VAL A 95 1.28 2.95 11.23
CA VAL A 95 1.66 2.07 10.13
C VAL A 95 2.22 2.89 8.98
N PRO A 96 3.47 2.67 8.55
CA PRO A 96 3.97 3.19 7.29
C PRO A 96 3.44 2.36 6.11
N GLU A 97 3.31 2.98 4.95
CA GLU A 97 2.71 2.34 3.78
C GLU A 97 3.44 1.06 3.35
N TYR A 98 4.76 1.00 3.45
CA TYR A 98 5.54 -0.19 3.08
C TYR A 98 5.26 -1.44 3.94
N CYS A 99 4.57 -1.30 5.07
CA CYS A 99 4.08 -2.42 5.87
C CYS A 99 2.72 -2.95 5.40
N CYS A 100 2.06 -2.28 4.46
CA CYS A 100 0.75 -2.69 3.95
C CYS A 100 0.87 -3.88 2.99
N CYS A 101 -0.10 -4.79 3.04
CA CYS A 101 -0.16 -5.93 2.12
C CYS A 101 -0.91 -5.63 0.82
N ILE A 102 -1.74 -4.60 0.79
CA ILE A 102 -2.36 -4.05 -0.42
C ILE A 102 -1.77 -2.65 -0.59
N ARG A 103 -1.16 -2.37 -1.73
CA ARG A 103 -0.41 -1.14 -1.97
C ARG A 103 -0.59 -0.68 -3.40
N THR A 104 -0.70 0.64 -3.58
CA THR A 104 -0.70 1.28 -4.89
C THR A 104 -0.25 2.73 -4.77
N ARG A 105 -0.16 3.43 -5.88
CA ARG A 105 -0.01 4.90 -5.93
C ARG A 105 -1.29 5.55 -6.43
N LEU A 106 -1.52 6.78 -6.00
CA LEU A 106 -2.72 7.53 -6.36
C LEU A 106 -2.90 7.65 -7.88
N GLY A 107 -1.81 7.83 -8.64
CA GLY A 107 -1.88 7.90 -10.09
C GLY A 107 -2.37 6.62 -10.77
N TYR A 108 -2.08 5.44 -10.18
CA TYR A 108 -2.56 4.16 -10.74
C TYR A 108 -4.04 3.88 -10.48
N VAL A 109 -4.66 4.53 -9.51
CA VAL A 109 -6.10 4.36 -9.23
C VAL A 109 -6.96 5.41 -9.93
N GLY A 110 -6.34 6.45 -10.47
CA GLY A 110 -6.98 7.46 -11.28
C GLY A 110 -7.18 7.03 -12.75
N PRO A 111 -7.85 7.85 -13.54
CA PRO A 111 -8.13 7.56 -14.95
C PRO A 111 -6.87 7.47 -15.81
N GLU A 112 -5.79 8.14 -15.44
CA GLU A 112 -4.51 8.10 -16.13
C GLU A 112 -3.85 6.73 -16.03
N ASN A 113 -4.05 6.01 -14.93
CA ASN A 113 -3.47 4.70 -14.62
C ASN A 113 -1.95 4.63 -14.81
N GLU A 114 -1.23 5.63 -14.28
CA GLU A 114 0.21 5.77 -14.43
C GLU A 114 0.92 6.17 -13.13
N ASP A 115 2.26 6.11 -13.12
CA ASP A 115 3.08 6.52 -11.99
C ASP A 115 3.26 8.05 -11.96
N VAL A 116 2.32 8.73 -11.32
CA VAL A 116 2.33 10.20 -11.23
C VAL A 116 3.30 10.66 -10.13
N TRP A 117 4.16 11.60 -10.51
CA TRP A 117 5.05 12.32 -9.62
C TRP A 117 4.79 13.82 -9.76
N TRP A 118 4.49 14.49 -8.64
CA TRP A 118 4.21 15.92 -8.58
C TRP A 118 5.45 16.69 -8.14
N GLU A 119 5.64 17.89 -8.65
CA GLU A 119 6.66 18.81 -8.13
C GLU A 119 6.31 19.24 -6.71
N ALA A 120 7.28 19.14 -5.78
CA ALA A 120 7.12 19.57 -4.39
C ALA A 120 7.17 21.11 -4.34
N ARG A 121 6.04 21.75 -4.62
CA ARG A 121 5.84 23.20 -4.62
C ARG A 121 4.54 23.53 -3.88
N ALA A 122 4.63 24.45 -2.89
CA ALA A 122 3.46 24.91 -2.16
C ALA A 122 2.60 25.82 -3.06
N ASP A 123 1.61 25.23 -3.72
CA ASP A 123 0.73 25.84 -4.70
C ASP A 123 -0.73 25.41 -4.43
N GLN A 124 -1.63 26.36 -4.38
CA GLN A 124 -3.05 26.09 -4.12
C GLN A 124 -3.68 25.21 -5.18
N SER A 125 -3.26 25.31 -6.45
CA SER A 125 -3.76 24.47 -7.53
C SER A 125 -3.34 23.01 -7.34
N LEU A 126 -2.11 22.76 -6.87
CA LEU A 126 -1.64 21.43 -6.52
C LEU A 126 -2.42 20.84 -5.33
N VAL A 127 -2.65 21.64 -4.28
CA VAL A 127 -3.45 21.21 -3.13
C VAL A 127 -4.87 20.84 -3.55
N ALA A 128 -5.50 21.64 -4.40
CA ALA A 128 -6.83 21.36 -4.94
C ALA A 128 -6.86 20.08 -5.80
N ASP A 129 -5.90 19.91 -6.73
CA ASP A 129 -5.78 18.70 -7.56
C ASP A 129 -5.59 17.44 -6.71
N LEU A 130 -4.70 17.47 -5.72
CA LEU A 130 -4.47 16.34 -4.81
C LEU A 130 -5.71 16.03 -3.96
N GLY A 131 -6.41 17.04 -3.46
CA GLY A 131 -7.65 16.88 -2.72
C GLY A 131 -8.72 16.20 -3.58
N GLU A 132 -8.96 16.70 -4.80
CA GLU A 132 -9.90 16.12 -5.75
C GLU A 132 -9.56 14.67 -6.11
N ARG A 133 -8.28 14.37 -6.40
CA ARG A 133 -7.83 13.00 -6.71
C ARG A 133 -7.98 12.04 -5.51
N LEU A 134 -7.71 12.51 -4.30
CA LEU A 134 -7.93 11.71 -3.11
C LEU A 134 -9.41 11.40 -2.92
N ASP A 135 -10.30 12.39 -3.08
CA ASP A 135 -11.74 12.22 -2.94
C ASP A 135 -12.34 11.32 -4.03
N ARG A 136 -11.95 11.54 -5.29
CA ARG A 136 -12.49 10.82 -6.45
C ARG A 136 -11.96 9.39 -6.57
N ASP A 137 -10.66 9.18 -6.31
CA ASP A 137 -9.97 7.94 -6.62
C ASP A 137 -9.36 7.26 -5.37
N GLY A 138 -8.66 8.04 -4.54
CA GLY A 138 -7.85 7.51 -3.44
C GLY A 138 -8.69 6.92 -2.30
N PHE A 139 -9.66 7.65 -1.78
CA PHE A 139 -10.52 7.15 -0.71
C PHE A 139 -11.47 6.04 -1.18
N PRO A 140 -12.10 6.12 -2.37
CA PRO A 140 -12.85 4.99 -2.91
C PRO A 140 -12.00 3.73 -3.09
N PHE A 141 -10.74 3.84 -3.52
CA PHE A 141 -9.84 2.68 -3.55
C PHE A 141 -9.65 2.06 -2.16
N LEU A 142 -9.37 2.87 -1.14
CA LEU A 142 -9.19 2.38 0.22
C LEU A 142 -10.47 1.76 0.80
N GLU A 143 -11.65 2.32 0.50
CA GLU A 143 -12.94 1.79 0.95
C GLU A 143 -13.27 0.40 0.36
N ARG A 144 -12.80 0.07 -0.84
CA ARG A 144 -12.93 -1.28 -1.41
C ARG A 144 -12.32 -2.36 -0.51
N PHE A 145 -11.34 -2.00 0.31
CA PHE A 145 -10.63 -2.89 1.21
C PHE A 145 -10.88 -2.55 2.69
N ALA A 146 -12.06 -2.00 3.01
CA ALA A 146 -12.38 -1.59 4.37
C ALA A 146 -12.61 -2.76 5.33
N THR A 147 -12.90 -3.96 4.81
CA THR A 147 -13.12 -5.18 5.59
C THR A 147 -12.33 -6.36 5.04
N ARG A 148 -12.09 -7.37 5.88
CA ARG A 148 -11.45 -8.63 5.47
C ARG A 148 -12.25 -9.37 4.41
N ASP A 149 -13.57 -9.37 4.52
CA ASP A 149 -14.43 -10.02 3.52
C ASP A 149 -14.34 -9.31 2.16
N ALA A 150 -14.30 -7.99 2.16
CA ALA A 150 -14.08 -7.20 0.95
C ALA A 150 -12.70 -7.50 0.32
N ILE A 151 -11.64 -7.65 1.13
CA ILE A 151 -10.31 -8.02 0.64
C ILE A 151 -10.36 -9.40 -0.03
N VAL A 152 -11.00 -10.39 0.59
CA VAL A 152 -11.10 -11.74 0.02
C VAL A 152 -11.95 -11.74 -1.26
N ALA A 153 -13.03 -10.96 -1.31
CA ALA A 153 -13.88 -10.85 -2.51
C ALA A 153 -13.15 -10.21 -3.71
N GLU A 154 -12.14 -9.39 -3.47
CA GLU A 154 -11.35 -8.75 -4.52
C GLU A 154 -10.22 -9.64 -5.06
N LEU A 155 -10.06 -10.87 -4.54
CA LEU A 155 -9.06 -11.80 -5.04
C LEU A 155 -9.36 -12.16 -6.50
N GLY A 156 -8.38 -11.95 -7.38
CA GLY A 156 -8.53 -12.26 -8.81
C GLY A 156 -9.28 -11.20 -9.63
N SER A 157 -9.66 -10.08 -9.04
CA SER A 157 -10.16 -8.94 -9.82
C SER A 157 -9.01 -8.39 -10.69
N VAL A 158 -9.17 -8.53 -12.02
CA VAL A 158 -8.10 -8.29 -13.01
C VAL A 158 -7.95 -6.81 -13.37
N GLU A 159 -8.82 -5.95 -12.87
CA GLU A 159 -9.08 -4.66 -13.50
C GLU A 159 -8.09 -3.52 -13.19
N ARG A 160 -7.06 -3.74 -12.39
CA ARG A 160 -6.17 -2.61 -12.05
C ARG A 160 -4.70 -2.97 -12.14
N GLN A 161 -4.05 -2.34 -13.07
CA GLN A 161 -2.59 -2.33 -13.20
C GLN A 161 -2.02 -1.44 -12.10
N GLY A 162 -1.10 -1.97 -11.32
CA GLY A 162 -0.41 -1.26 -10.26
C GLY A 162 0.24 -2.28 -9.32
N ILE A 163 1.42 -1.97 -8.82
CA ILE A 163 2.15 -2.86 -7.90
C ILE A 163 1.31 -3.02 -6.62
N GLY A 164 0.88 -4.26 -6.32
CA GLY A 164 0.18 -4.57 -5.09
C GLY A 164 -1.26 -4.06 -4.97
N SER A 165 -1.89 -3.63 -6.08
CA SER A 165 -3.25 -3.08 -6.07
C SER A 165 -4.35 -4.11 -5.84
N THR A 166 -4.03 -5.41 -5.94
CA THR A 166 -4.94 -6.52 -5.65
C THR A 166 -4.38 -7.40 -4.52
N PRO A 167 -5.25 -8.00 -3.68
CA PRO A 167 -4.79 -8.92 -2.66
C PRO A 167 -4.20 -10.18 -3.27
N SER A 168 -3.10 -10.68 -2.70
CA SER A 168 -2.53 -11.96 -3.11
C SER A 168 -3.29 -13.13 -2.50
N ARG A 169 -3.19 -14.33 -3.13
CA ARG A 169 -3.71 -15.57 -2.55
C ARG A 169 -3.20 -15.82 -1.13
N ILE A 170 -1.92 -15.52 -0.87
CA ILE A 170 -1.32 -15.65 0.46
C ILE A 170 -2.01 -14.71 1.46
N THR A 171 -2.23 -13.45 1.09
CA THR A 171 -2.96 -12.49 1.93
C THR A 171 -4.35 -13.01 2.27
N CYS A 172 -5.12 -13.45 1.27
CA CYS A 172 -6.47 -13.98 1.47
C CYS A 172 -6.47 -15.27 2.29
N ALA A 173 -5.53 -16.19 2.07
CA ALA A 173 -5.42 -17.43 2.83
C ALA A 173 -5.14 -17.17 4.31
N ILE A 174 -4.26 -16.21 4.64
CA ILE A 174 -3.99 -15.83 6.04
C ILE A 174 -5.27 -15.26 6.70
N ILE A 175 -5.98 -14.38 6.01
CA ILE A 175 -7.24 -13.80 6.49
C ILE A 175 -8.27 -14.92 6.74
N LEU A 176 -8.47 -15.81 5.78
CA LEU A 176 -9.42 -16.92 5.86
C LEU A 176 -9.09 -17.88 7.01
N ALA A 177 -7.83 -18.29 7.14
CA ALA A 177 -7.38 -19.17 8.22
C ALA A 177 -7.63 -18.56 9.60
N LYS A 178 -7.33 -17.25 9.78
CA LYS A 178 -7.59 -16.53 11.03
C LYS A 178 -9.08 -16.39 11.36
N ARG A 179 -9.95 -16.52 10.37
CA ARG A 179 -11.41 -16.55 10.53
C ARG A 179 -11.99 -17.96 10.62
N GLY A 180 -11.15 -18.99 10.72
CA GLY A 180 -11.59 -20.40 10.81
C GLY A 180 -12.02 -21.02 9.48
N ARG A 181 -11.88 -20.33 8.36
CA ARG A 181 -12.20 -20.82 7.01
C ARG A 181 -11.03 -21.62 6.44
N HIS A 182 -10.62 -22.68 7.16
CA HIS A 182 -9.39 -23.43 6.90
C HIS A 182 -9.40 -24.16 5.55
N ALA A 183 -10.55 -24.68 5.08
CA ALA A 183 -10.65 -25.33 3.79
C ALA A 183 -10.33 -24.38 2.64
N GLU A 184 -10.94 -23.22 2.63
CA GLU A 184 -10.72 -22.19 1.60
C GLU A 184 -9.29 -21.62 1.65
N ALA A 185 -8.75 -21.44 2.84
CA ALA A 185 -7.36 -21.04 2.99
C ALA A 185 -6.38 -22.08 2.41
N ARG A 186 -6.65 -23.36 2.64
CA ARG A 186 -5.88 -24.48 2.07
C ARG A 186 -5.95 -24.45 0.54
N ASP A 187 -7.14 -24.33 -0.04
CA ASP A 187 -7.32 -24.32 -1.51
C ASP A 187 -6.49 -23.19 -2.16
N LEU A 188 -6.50 -21.99 -1.58
CA LEU A 188 -5.69 -20.87 -2.06
C LEU A 188 -4.19 -21.12 -1.95
N LEU A 189 -3.71 -21.72 -0.85
CA LEU A 189 -2.30 -22.02 -0.67
C LEU A 189 -1.85 -23.18 -1.57
N THR A 190 -2.70 -24.19 -1.80
CA THR A 190 -2.43 -25.27 -2.75
C THR A 190 -2.25 -24.70 -4.16
N ALA A 191 -3.22 -23.92 -4.63
CA ALA A 191 -3.13 -23.27 -5.93
C ALA A 191 -1.87 -22.38 -6.04
N GLN A 192 -1.48 -21.67 -4.97
CA GLN A 192 -0.28 -20.85 -4.96
C GLN A 192 1.00 -21.70 -5.03
N ALA A 193 1.05 -22.82 -4.33
CA ALA A 193 2.20 -23.73 -4.36
C ALA A 193 2.38 -24.42 -5.72
N ASP A 194 1.26 -24.82 -6.34
CA ASP A 194 1.26 -25.55 -7.62
C ASP A 194 1.62 -24.65 -8.81
N GLU A 195 1.21 -23.37 -8.77
CA GLU A 195 1.46 -22.43 -9.86
C GLU A 195 2.83 -21.76 -9.78
N THR A 196 3.52 -21.81 -8.63
CA THR A 196 4.82 -21.14 -8.53
C THR A 196 5.95 -21.96 -9.11
N LEU A 197 6.74 -21.34 -9.98
CA LEU A 197 7.95 -21.96 -10.56
C LEU A 197 9.17 -21.95 -9.62
N ASN A 198 9.10 -21.16 -8.54
CA ASN A 198 10.19 -21.05 -7.58
C ASN A 198 10.04 -22.09 -6.46
N PRO A 199 10.91 -23.10 -6.36
CA PRO A 199 10.80 -24.15 -5.34
C PRO A 199 10.93 -23.63 -3.91
N HIS A 200 11.72 -22.58 -3.68
CA HIS A 200 11.81 -21.95 -2.35
C HIS A 200 10.52 -21.23 -1.97
N HIS A 201 9.83 -20.63 -2.94
CA HIS A 201 8.53 -20.01 -2.68
C HIS A 201 7.45 -21.07 -2.42
N ALA A 202 7.44 -22.17 -3.17
CA ALA A 202 6.54 -23.31 -2.91
C ALA A 202 6.74 -23.87 -1.50
N GLU A 203 7.99 -24.04 -1.09
CA GLU A 203 8.31 -24.50 0.27
C GLU A 203 7.86 -23.50 1.35
N TYR A 204 8.08 -22.21 1.14
CA TYR A 204 7.56 -21.18 2.03
C TYR A 204 6.04 -21.27 2.19
N VAL A 205 5.30 -21.49 1.08
CA VAL A 205 3.82 -21.61 1.09
C VAL A 205 3.37 -22.84 1.88
N ARG A 206 4.05 -24.00 1.75
CA ARG A 206 3.78 -25.21 2.55
C ARG A 206 3.99 -24.97 4.04
N GLN A 207 5.13 -24.38 4.41
CA GLN A 207 5.42 -24.04 5.81
C GLN A 207 4.41 -23.03 6.38
N LEU A 208 3.93 -22.10 5.56
CA LEU A 208 2.87 -21.17 5.95
C LEU A 208 1.56 -21.91 6.23
N ALA A 209 1.18 -22.88 5.41
CA ALA A 209 -0.03 -23.69 5.60
C ALA A 209 0.00 -24.44 6.96
N GLU A 210 1.15 -25.03 7.30
CA GLU A 210 1.35 -25.70 8.60
C GLU A 210 1.23 -24.69 9.76
N ARG A 211 1.88 -23.53 9.69
CA ARG A 211 1.81 -22.47 10.70
C ARG A 211 0.39 -21.92 10.89
N LEU A 212 -0.41 -21.90 9.84
CA LEU A 212 -1.81 -21.47 9.86
C LEU A 212 -2.76 -22.57 10.35
N GLY A 213 -2.28 -23.81 10.52
CA GLY A 213 -3.09 -24.94 10.96
C GLY A 213 -4.10 -25.40 9.91
N VAL A 214 -3.87 -25.11 8.61
CA VAL A 214 -4.75 -25.55 7.52
C VAL A 214 -4.41 -26.95 7.00
N GLY A 215 -3.39 -27.59 7.57
CA GLY A 215 -2.91 -28.92 7.22
C GLY A 215 -1.85 -28.91 6.14
N SER A 216 -1.23 -30.09 5.90
CA SER A 216 -0.22 -30.25 4.86
C SER A 216 -0.85 -30.07 3.49
N LEU A 217 -0.16 -29.31 2.62
CA LEU A 217 -0.48 -29.26 1.20
C LEU A 217 0.09 -30.53 0.56
N GLY A 218 -0.73 -31.26 -0.19
CA GLY A 218 -0.30 -32.47 -0.92
C GLY A 218 0.91 -32.19 -1.84
N LEU A 219 1.74 -33.23 -2.05
CA LEU A 219 2.75 -33.25 -3.10
C LEU A 219 2.08 -33.44 -4.45
#